data_ec52eae7e0f6365b2b8e19ccbf8ddf3c
#
_entry.id   ec52eae7e0f6365b2b8e19ccbf8ddf3c
#
_cell.length_a   1.000
_cell.length_b   1.000
_cell.length_c   1.000
_cell.angle_alpha   90.00
_cell.angle_beta   90.00
_cell.angle_gamma   90.00
#
_symmetry.space_group_name_H-M   'P 1'
#
loop_
_entity.id
_entity.type
_entity.pdbx_description
1 polymer ?
#
loop_
_entity_poly.entity_id
_entity_poly.type
_entity_poly.pdbx_seq_one_letter_code
_entity_poly.pdbx_strand_id
1 'polypeptide(L)'
;MEREILMEVKHLKKYFKLHSKQYLRAVDDVSFNIYKGETLGIVGESGCGKTTCGRTCIGMYGKTDGEVLYRGKDVHNLKGSEKKEFMRQAQMIFQDPYSSLDPRLKVHDIIAEGMRIHHLTCSKAEEIEEVQKLLKEVGL
;
A
#
# COMPACT_ATOMS: atom_id res chain seq x y z
N MET A 1 -7.64 -15.63 23.68
CA MET A 1 -8.15 -15.42 22.30
C MET A 1 -6.94 -15.33 21.37
N GLU A 2 -6.84 -16.21 20.38
CA GLU A 2 -5.82 -16.08 19.35
C GLU A 2 -6.06 -14.79 18.55
N ARG A 3 -5.03 -13.97 18.39
CA ARG A 3 -5.11 -12.76 17.58
C ARG A 3 -5.10 -13.15 16.10
N GLU A 4 -6.06 -12.68 15.33
CA GLU A 4 -6.12 -12.89 13.88
C GLU A 4 -4.95 -12.19 13.20
N ILE A 5 -4.07 -12.96 12.52
CA ILE A 5 -2.97 -12.40 11.71
C ILE A 5 -3.57 -11.83 10.43
N LEU A 6 -3.43 -10.52 10.25
CA LEU A 6 -3.88 -9.82 9.04
C LEU A 6 -2.83 -9.90 7.93
N MET A 7 -1.56 -9.65 8.29
CA MET A 7 -0.43 -9.74 7.37
C MET A 7 0.73 -10.49 8.04
N GLU A 8 1.31 -11.42 7.33
CA GLU A 8 2.46 -12.20 7.76
C GLU A 8 3.60 -12.01 6.76
N VAL A 9 4.75 -11.55 7.23
CA VAL A 9 5.95 -11.33 6.44
C VAL A 9 7.02 -12.32 6.93
N LYS A 10 7.55 -13.14 6.00
CA LYS A 10 8.54 -14.17 6.31
C LYS A 10 9.77 -14.01 5.44
N HIS A 11 10.92 -13.83 6.07
CA HIS A 11 12.22 -13.80 5.40
C HIS A 11 12.27 -12.87 4.20
N LEU A 12 11.56 -11.73 4.27
CA LEU A 12 11.41 -10.80 3.17
C LEU A 12 12.76 -10.23 2.75
N LYS A 13 13.05 -10.33 1.45
CA LYS A 13 14.22 -9.72 0.83
C LYS A 13 13.80 -8.85 -0.34
N LYS A 14 14.37 -7.66 -0.40
CA LYS A 14 14.24 -6.77 -1.55
C LYS A 14 15.59 -6.18 -1.90
N TYR A 15 16.10 -6.59 -3.06
CA TYR A 15 17.36 -6.14 -3.63
C TYR A 15 17.09 -5.37 -4.92
N PHE A 16 17.79 -4.27 -5.10
CA PHE A 16 17.79 -3.51 -6.35
C PHE A 16 19.09 -3.75 -7.10
N LYS A 17 18.98 -4.13 -8.37
CA LYS A 17 20.13 -4.26 -9.24
C LYS A 17 20.65 -2.86 -9.59
N LEU A 18 21.91 -2.57 -9.29
CA LEU A 18 22.57 -1.32 -9.61
C LEU A 18 23.22 -1.41 -11.00
N HIS A 19 24.41 -1.99 -11.09
CA HIS A 19 25.13 -2.19 -12.33
C HIS A 19 25.69 -3.62 -12.39
N SER A 20 25.80 -4.18 -13.57
CA SER A 20 26.32 -5.51 -13.94
C SER A 20 26.16 -6.65 -12.92
N LYS A 21 26.80 -6.63 -11.77
CA LYS A 21 26.74 -7.68 -10.74
C LYS A 21 26.52 -7.13 -9.32
N GLN A 22 26.24 -5.82 -9.19
CA GLN A 22 26.05 -5.18 -7.89
C GLN A 22 24.57 -5.06 -7.53
N TYR A 23 24.25 -5.38 -6.27
CA TYR A 23 22.89 -5.28 -5.73
C TYR A 23 22.90 -4.42 -4.46
N LEU A 24 21.95 -3.52 -4.36
CA LEU A 24 21.61 -2.83 -3.12
C LEU A 24 20.62 -3.71 -2.35
N ARG A 25 21.04 -4.24 -1.20
CA ARG A 25 20.17 -5.00 -0.29
C ARG A 25 19.39 -4.02 0.58
N ALA A 26 18.25 -3.58 0.09
CA ALA A 26 17.44 -2.59 0.80
C ALA A 26 16.60 -3.20 1.94
N VAL A 27 16.18 -4.45 1.79
CA VAL A 27 15.55 -5.27 2.84
C VAL A 27 16.21 -6.63 2.77
N ASP A 28 16.73 -7.13 3.89
CA ASP A 28 17.44 -8.39 3.94
C ASP A 28 17.00 -9.21 5.16
N ASP A 29 16.24 -10.27 4.89
CA ASP A 29 15.76 -11.26 5.87
C ASP A 29 14.90 -10.68 7.02
N VAL A 30 13.85 -9.94 6.66
CA VAL A 30 12.94 -9.32 7.64
C VAL A 30 11.67 -10.15 7.79
N SER A 31 11.29 -10.47 9.04
CA SER A 31 10.07 -11.21 9.38
C SER A 31 9.29 -10.49 10.49
N PHE A 32 7.98 -10.37 10.32
CA PHE A 32 7.06 -9.84 11.33
C PHE A 32 5.60 -10.18 10.98
N ASN A 33 4.72 -10.04 11.96
CA ASN A 33 3.28 -10.18 11.78
C ASN A 33 2.59 -8.86 12.11
N ILE A 34 1.48 -8.59 11.40
CA ILE A 34 0.53 -7.53 11.74
C ILE A 34 -0.79 -8.20 12.06
N TYR A 35 -1.31 -7.94 13.24
CA TYR A 35 -2.60 -8.48 13.68
C TYR A 35 -3.72 -7.50 13.36
N LYS A 36 -4.93 -8.01 13.22
CA LYS A 36 -6.12 -7.19 12.99
C LYS A 36 -6.34 -6.19 14.13
N GLY A 37 -6.51 -4.91 13.77
CA GLY A 37 -6.69 -3.83 14.73
C GLY A 37 -5.41 -3.35 15.44
N GLU A 38 -4.23 -3.84 15.01
CA GLU A 38 -2.93 -3.45 15.56
C GLU A 38 -2.31 -2.32 14.75
N THR A 39 -1.52 -1.49 15.43
CA THR A 39 -0.60 -0.54 14.81
C THR A 39 0.83 -1.02 15.04
N LEU A 40 1.51 -1.42 13.95
CA LEU A 40 2.92 -1.81 13.98
C LEU A 40 3.82 -0.65 13.58
N GLY A 41 4.74 -0.25 14.46
CA GLY A 41 5.76 0.77 14.18
C GLY A 41 7.04 0.16 13.64
N ILE A 42 7.54 0.62 12.49
CA ILE A 42 8.86 0.28 11.96
C ILE A 42 9.78 1.49 12.13
N VAL A 43 10.79 1.34 12.97
CA VAL A 43 11.75 2.41 13.30
C VAL A 43 13.15 2.05 12.80
N GLY A 44 13.99 3.06 12.59
CA GLY A 44 15.37 2.90 12.14
C GLY A 44 15.90 4.20 11.52
N GLU A 45 17.18 4.23 11.21
CA GLU A 45 17.88 5.38 10.62
C GLU A 45 17.36 5.73 9.22
N SER A 46 17.64 6.95 8.76
CA SER A 46 17.32 7.35 7.39
C SER A 46 18.04 6.45 6.38
N GLY A 47 17.32 5.99 5.35
CA GLY A 47 17.90 5.13 4.31
C GLY A 47 18.02 3.64 4.67
N CYS A 48 17.66 3.19 5.90
CA CYS A 48 17.79 1.79 6.29
C CYS A 48 16.76 0.82 5.67
N GLY A 49 15.91 1.28 4.75
CA GLY A 49 15.00 0.39 4.01
C GLY A 49 13.55 0.37 4.49
N LYS A 50 13.12 1.15 5.50
CA LYS A 50 11.74 1.18 6.02
C LYS A 50 10.69 1.36 4.95
N THR A 51 10.85 2.40 4.12
CA THR A 51 9.94 2.70 3.01
C THR A 51 9.93 1.59 1.97
N THR A 52 11.10 1.00 1.68
CA THR A 52 11.20 -0.14 0.76
C THR A 52 10.47 -1.36 1.31
N CYS A 53 10.61 -1.65 2.61
CA CYS A 53 9.90 -2.74 3.28
C CYS A 53 8.38 -2.53 3.15
N GLY A 54 7.85 -1.38 3.55
CA GLY A 54 6.42 -1.08 3.45
C GLY A 54 5.89 -1.17 2.02
N ARG A 55 6.59 -0.59 1.04
CA ARG A 55 6.19 -0.66 -0.38
C ARG A 55 6.23 -2.09 -0.92
N THR A 56 7.15 -2.93 -0.44
CA THR A 56 7.19 -4.33 -0.83
C THR A 56 6.05 -5.11 -0.19
N CYS A 57 5.70 -4.85 1.06
CA CYS A 57 4.58 -5.49 1.75
C CYS A 57 3.22 -5.24 1.08
N ILE A 58 3.01 -4.05 0.52
CA ILE A 58 1.76 -3.75 -0.22
C ILE A 58 1.85 -4.03 -1.73
N GLY A 59 2.92 -4.66 -2.19
CA GLY A 59 3.06 -5.09 -3.59
C GLY A 59 3.41 -3.98 -4.58
N MET A 60 3.78 -2.76 -4.13
CA MET A 60 4.30 -1.70 -5.01
C MET A 60 5.67 -2.04 -5.58
N TYR A 61 6.50 -2.72 -4.80
CA TYR A 61 7.76 -3.31 -5.27
C TYR A 61 7.65 -4.82 -5.27
N GLY A 62 8.10 -5.48 -6.33
CA GLY A 62 8.25 -6.93 -6.32
C GLY A 62 9.31 -7.36 -5.29
N LYS A 63 9.04 -8.39 -4.52
CA LYS A 63 10.02 -9.01 -3.61
C LYS A 63 11.14 -9.69 -4.39
N THR A 64 12.32 -9.80 -3.81
CA THR A 64 13.42 -10.63 -4.34
C THR A 64 13.28 -12.06 -3.84
N ASP A 65 12.93 -12.23 -2.55
CA ASP A 65 12.75 -13.53 -1.91
C ASP A 65 11.85 -13.38 -0.66
N GLY A 66 11.47 -14.49 -0.03
CA GLY A 66 10.59 -14.52 1.13
C GLY A 66 9.11 -14.51 0.78
N GLU A 67 8.25 -14.32 1.77
CA GLU A 67 6.79 -14.33 1.62
C GLU A 67 6.16 -13.10 2.24
N VAL A 68 5.11 -12.59 1.61
CA VAL A 68 4.22 -11.57 2.15
C VAL A 68 2.79 -12.06 1.99
N LEU A 69 2.20 -12.50 3.08
CA LEU A 69 0.86 -13.10 3.09
C LEU A 69 -0.15 -12.12 3.70
N TYR A 70 -1.18 -11.77 2.96
CA TYR A 70 -2.34 -11.03 3.44
C TYR A 70 -3.51 -12.00 3.58
N ARG A 71 -3.99 -12.20 4.81
CA ARG A 71 -5.02 -13.21 5.13
C ARG A 71 -4.69 -14.59 4.54
N GLY A 72 -3.41 -15.00 4.63
CA GLY A 72 -2.92 -16.27 4.12
C GLY A 72 -2.66 -16.34 2.62
N LYS A 73 -2.90 -15.27 1.84
CA LYS A 73 -2.65 -15.22 0.40
C LYS A 73 -1.42 -14.38 0.07
N ASP A 74 -0.50 -14.91 -0.76
CA ASP A 74 0.70 -14.17 -1.17
C ASP A 74 0.34 -12.94 -2.01
N VAL A 75 0.63 -11.76 -1.48
CA VAL A 75 0.37 -10.44 -2.08
C VAL A 75 0.97 -10.33 -3.49
N HIS A 76 2.15 -10.91 -3.70
CA HIS A 76 2.85 -10.83 -4.98
C HIS A 76 2.32 -11.78 -6.05
N ASN A 77 1.48 -12.73 -5.65
CA ASN A 77 0.85 -13.71 -6.56
C ASN A 77 -0.62 -13.41 -6.83
N LEU A 78 -1.21 -12.40 -6.16
CA LEU A 78 -2.60 -12.00 -6.38
C LEU A 78 -2.85 -11.54 -7.82
N LYS A 79 -3.99 -11.94 -8.40
CA LYS A 79 -4.39 -11.61 -9.77
C LYS A 79 -5.87 -11.22 -9.83
N GLY A 80 -6.26 -10.53 -10.90
CA GLY A 80 -7.67 -10.23 -11.20
C GLY A 80 -8.39 -9.52 -10.06
N SER A 81 -9.53 -10.07 -9.65
CA SER A 81 -10.39 -9.52 -8.60
C SER A 81 -9.73 -9.52 -7.21
N GLU A 82 -8.96 -10.56 -6.88
CA GLU A 82 -8.27 -10.64 -5.59
C GLU A 82 -7.24 -9.52 -5.43
N LYS A 83 -6.49 -9.21 -6.50
CA LYS A 83 -5.54 -8.10 -6.50
C LYS A 83 -6.25 -6.75 -6.35
N LYS A 84 -7.37 -6.54 -7.04
CA LYS A 84 -8.17 -5.32 -6.92
C LYS A 84 -8.70 -5.13 -5.50
N GLU A 85 -9.21 -6.20 -4.88
CA GLU A 85 -9.71 -6.16 -3.51
C GLU A 85 -8.60 -5.88 -2.50
N PHE A 86 -7.43 -6.52 -2.65
CA PHE A 86 -6.27 -6.23 -1.83
C PHE A 86 -5.85 -4.75 -1.94
N MET A 87 -5.73 -4.20 -3.15
CA MET A 87 -5.37 -2.80 -3.38
C MET A 87 -6.39 -1.81 -2.80
N ARG A 88 -7.66 -2.19 -2.71
CA ARG A 88 -8.70 -1.41 -2.04
C ARG A 88 -8.53 -1.39 -0.53
N GLN A 89 -8.09 -2.49 0.06
CA GLN A 89 -7.95 -2.65 1.51
C GLN A 89 -6.57 -2.21 2.05
N ALA A 90 -5.51 -2.31 1.24
CA ALA A 90 -4.15 -1.95 1.60
C ALA A 90 -3.74 -0.65 0.88
N GLN A 91 -3.80 0.46 1.59
CA GLN A 91 -3.50 1.79 1.09
C GLN A 91 -2.21 2.35 1.69
N MET A 92 -1.52 3.22 0.97
CA MET A 92 -0.32 3.91 1.44
C MET A 92 -0.54 5.41 1.43
N ILE A 93 -0.23 6.05 2.55
CA ILE A 93 -0.11 7.51 2.63
C ILE A 93 1.36 7.85 2.41
N PHE A 94 1.66 8.63 1.36
CA PHE A 94 3.02 9.02 1.03
C PHE A 94 3.53 10.13 1.94
N GLN A 95 4.83 10.14 2.20
CA GLN A 95 5.49 11.11 3.07
C GLN A 95 5.40 12.54 2.51
N ASP A 96 5.45 12.70 1.20
CA ASP A 96 5.26 13.98 0.51
C ASP A 96 3.89 13.98 -0.21
N PRO A 97 2.88 14.66 0.35
CA PRO A 97 1.56 14.73 -0.27
C PRO A 97 1.55 15.52 -1.57
N TYR A 98 2.40 16.53 -1.70
CA TYR A 98 2.41 17.41 -2.89
C TYR A 98 2.95 16.71 -4.14
N SER A 99 3.99 15.90 -4.01
CA SER A 99 4.52 15.10 -5.12
C SER A 99 3.61 13.92 -5.50
N SER A 100 2.64 13.58 -4.64
CA SER A 100 1.72 12.46 -4.85
C SER A 100 0.48 12.85 -5.64
N LEU A 101 0.21 14.14 -5.82
CA LEU A 101 -0.97 14.67 -6.50
C LEU A 101 -0.56 15.30 -7.83
N ASP A 102 -1.33 15.06 -8.90
CA ASP A 102 -1.17 15.79 -10.15
C ASP A 102 -1.75 17.21 -10.01
N PRO A 103 -0.92 18.27 -10.05
CA PRO A 103 -1.39 19.64 -9.86
C PRO A 103 -2.29 20.17 -10.99
N ARG A 104 -2.43 19.43 -12.08
CA ARG A 104 -3.31 19.77 -13.21
C ARG A 104 -4.74 19.29 -13.00
N LEU A 105 -4.94 18.34 -12.08
CA LEU A 105 -6.25 17.80 -11.78
C LEU A 105 -6.99 18.64 -10.75
N LYS A 106 -8.32 18.69 -10.88
CA LYS A 106 -9.16 19.27 -9.85
C LYS A 106 -9.22 18.38 -8.63
N VAL A 107 -9.35 18.95 -7.44
CA VAL A 107 -9.49 18.22 -6.17
C VAL A 107 -10.58 17.15 -6.25
N HIS A 108 -11.74 17.50 -6.85
CA HIS A 108 -12.82 16.55 -7.10
C HIS A 108 -12.34 15.31 -7.88
N ASP A 109 -11.60 15.52 -8.97
CA ASP A 109 -11.16 14.41 -9.84
C ASP A 109 -10.14 13.52 -9.16
N ILE A 110 -9.24 14.11 -8.36
CA ILE A 110 -8.25 13.36 -7.55
C ILE A 110 -8.96 12.45 -6.54
N ILE A 111 -9.95 12.98 -5.81
CA ILE A 111 -10.70 12.20 -4.82
C ILE A 111 -11.58 11.14 -5.51
N ALA A 112 -12.25 11.51 -6.60
CA ALA A 112 -13.15 10.62 -7.32
C ALA A 112 -12.43 9.50 -8.10
N GLU A 113 -11.13 9.63 -8.38
CA GLU A 113 -10.38 8.62 -9.15
C GLU A 113 -10.49 7.23 -8.52
N GLY A 114 -10.26 7.11 -7.22
CA GLY A 114 -10.40 5.86 -6.49
C GLY A 114 -11.81 5.29 -6.54
N MET A 115 -12.82 6.15 -6.44
CA MET A 115 -14.23 5.74 -6.53
C MET A 115 -14.56 5.18 -7.92
N ARG A 116 -14.06 5.80 -8.98
CA ARG A 116 -14.24 5.37 -10.37
C ARG A 116 -13.56 4.03 -10.66
N ILE A 117 -12.30 3.87 -10.22
CA ILE A 117 -11.53 2.64 -10.40
C ILE A 117 -12.19 1.45 -9.71
N HIS A 118 -12.74 1.67 -8.53
CA HIS A 118 -13.37 0.62 -7.72
C HIS A 118 -14.89 0.54 -7.88
N HIS A 119 -15.48 1.33 -8.79
CA HIS A 119 -16.93 1.37 -9.05
C HIS A 119 -17.76 1.56 -7.77
N LEU A 120 -17.36 2.52 -6.92
CA LEU A 120 -18.00 2.77 -5.63
C LEU A 120 -19.26 3.64 -5.75
N THR A 121 -19.44 4.34 -6.87
CA THR A 121 -20.59 5.20 -7.16
C THR A 121 -21.28 4.77 -8.46
N CYS A 122 -22.58 4.87 -8.51
CA CYS A 122 -23.41 4.46 -9.65
C CYS A 122 -23.71 5.61 -10.62
N SER A 123 -23.55 6.86 -10.18
CA SER A 123 -23.83 8.05 -10.98
C SER A 123 -22.87 9.19 -10.66
N LYS A 124 -22.79 10.16 -11.57
CA LYS A 124 -21.99 11.36 -11.36
C LYS A 124 -22.53 12.25 -10.22
N ALA A 125 -23.84 12.25 -10.01
CA ALA A 125 -24.46 12.98 -8.91
C ALA A 125 -24.02 12.38 -7.54
N GLU A 126 -24.07 11.07 -7.40
CA GLU A 126 -23.60 10.35 -6.23
C GLU A 126 -22.10 10.56 -5.99
N GLU A 127 -21.28 10.54 -7.06
CA GLU A 127 -19.84 10.83 -6.99
C GLU A 127 -19.58 12.22 -6.39
N ILE A 128 -20.32 13.25 -6.85
CA ILE A 128 -20.18 14.62 -6.34
C ILE A 128 -20.57 14.69 -4.86
N GLU A 129 -21.67 14.05 -4.48
CA GLU A 129 -22.16 14.02 -3.10
C GLU A 129 -21.15 13.36 -2.15
N GLU A 130 -20.62 12.19 -2.52
CA GLU A 130 -19.62 11.49 -1.72
C GLU A 130 -18.30 12.27 -1.61
N VAL A 131 -17.84 12.91 -2.70
CA VAL A 131 -16.65 13.78 -2.65
C VAL A 131 -16.87 14.95 -1.71
N GLN A 132 -18.04 15.62 -1.76
CA GLN A 132 -18.36 16.72 -0.86
C GLN A 132 -18.43 16.28 0.60
N LYS A 133 -18.96 15.11 0.85
CA LYS A 133 -19.01 14.52 2.20
C LYS A 133 -17.60 14.28 2.75
N LEU A 134 -16.72 13.65 1.96
CA LEU A 134 -15.33 13.42 2.37
C LEU A 134 -14.57 14.73 2.64
N LEU A 135 -14.76 15.75 1.80
CA LEU A 135 -14.17 17.07 2.03
C LEU A 135 -14.62 17.68 3.36
N LYS A 136 -15.92 17.63 3.66
CA LYS A 136 -16.46 18.10 4.94
C LYS A 136 -15.91 17.32 6.15
N GLU A 137 -15.72 16.00 6.02
CA GLU A 137 -15.15 15.17 7.10
C GLU A 137 -13.71 15.59 7.47
N VAL A 138 -12.95 16.13 6.52
CA VAL A 138 -11.59 16.63 6.75
C VAL A 138 -11.51 18.15 6.96
N GLY A 139 -12.65 18.85 7.01
CA GLY A 139 -12.73 20.29 7.31
C GLY A 139 -12.50 21.21 6.11
N LEU A 140 -12.74 20.71 4.88
CA LEU A 140 -12.67 21.46 3.63
C LEU A 140 -14.06 21.73 3.02
#